data_b0f824e08be65632c7d7cfd6d5534e84
#
_entry.id   b0f824e08be65632c7d7cfd6d5534e84
#
_cell.length_a   1.000
_cell.length_b   1.000
_cell.length_c   1.000
_cell.angle_alpha   90.00
_cell.angle_beta   90.00
_cell.angle_gamma   90.00
#
_symmetry.space_group_name_H-M   'P 1'
#
loop_
_entity.id
_entity.type
_entity.pdbx_description
1 polymer ?
#
loop_
_entity_poly.entity_id
_entity_poly.type
_entity_poly.pdbx_seq_one_letter_code
_entity_poly.pdbx_strand_id
1 'polypeptide(L)'
;MKRILLLSVFLSYVGLGTLAAQVSTPVARQVSPPISAEASAEAVQKINHEKNGFPDFGFMVSSSEYFAKYSDQPIFRLKADFPSEEPKEMPKFLQIDFKKEPLKYIEAVRDYAFEGNLPDWDPFKNKTRPWYHIPWLHPTTPAGGYPPNGGTEGFRGLIKEAPVSAGQLGPNLLGIEGDYSVYAITLVNDMAGYAMGRMWKNPQNPDPRVLDKRYPKGGFPRGTVFAKLLFTDAPQGIDKVDYLENPLQWKAYITKNFWLSSTRDVSTVNLLQMDIAVRDPRADRSPENPQGSGWVFGTFVYNGKVNNPNKFLNLVPVGLMWGNDPDNKVNKTNPFPPTKTMVNKDLKETVIFDSKMLPPQHLGWNGRLNGPADLNTVSCVACHNTAQYPQATSLVPDGAAPDGGLLPPAQGGSEEWMKWFQNVDCGTSMNPQTYSTDFSFQVAIALQNFFNVKNVMQQGSWASQYKAAIKPVARGRTAPPTKQQP
;
A
#
# COMPACT_ATOMS: atom_id res chain seq x y z
N MET A 1 -34.78 -0.34 -18.46
CA MET A 1 -34.44 -1.17 -17.32
C MET A 1 -33.18 -0.57 -16.72
N LYS A 2 -33.30 0.09 -15.58
CA LYS A 2 -32.18 0.73 -14.89
C LYS A 2 -31.34 -0.35 -14.21
N ARG A 3 -30.13 -0.61 -14.72
CA ARG A 3 -29.16 -1.45 -14.03
C ARG A 3 -28.54 -0.60 -12.91
N ILE A 4 -28.78 -1.01 -11.69
CA ILE A 4 -28.08 -0.51 -10.51
C ILE A 4 -26.68 -1.08 -10.58
N LEU A 5 -25.70 -0.24 -10.91
CA LEU A 5 -24.29 -0.54 -10.75
C LEU A 5 -24.02 -0.51 -9.24
N LEU A 6 -23.95 -1.68 -8.62
CA LEU A 6 -23.48 -1.82 -7.24
C LEU A 6 -21.97 -1.53 -7.24
N LEU A 7 -21.63 -0.29 -6.99
CA LEU A 7 -20.27 0.14 -6.67
C LEU A 7 -19.95 -0.33 -5.25
N SER A 8 -19.47 -1.57 -5.12
CA SER A 8 -18.99 -2.11 -3.85
C SER A 8 -17.52 -1.73 -3.66
N VAL A 9 -17.28 -0.48 -3.29
CA VAL A 9 -15.94 0.04 -3.04
C VAL A 9 -15.75 0.27 -1.55
N PHE A 10 -14.75 -0.37 -0.98
CA PHE A 10 -14.17 -0.05 0.34
C PHE A 10 -15.00 -0.23 1.62
N LEU A 11 -15.90 -1.18 1.69
CA LEU A 11 -16.54 -1.53 2.97
C LEU A 11 -15.67 -2.38 3.91
N SER A 12 -14.42 -2.56 3.59
CA SER A 12 -13.54 -3.44 4.37
C SER A 12 -12.95 -2.81 5.63
N TYR A 13 -13.17 -1.55 5.93
CA TYR A 13 -12.39 -0.89 6.98
C TYR A 13 -13.17 -0.23 8.13
N VAL A 14 -14.47 -0.17 8.09
CA VAL A 14 -15.22 0.43 9.20
C VAL A 14 -16.54 -0.32 9.43
N GLY A 15 -16.50 -1.34 10.22
CA GLY A 15 -17.68 -2.07 10.67
C GLY A 15 -17.63 -2.36 12.16
N LEU A 16 -17.98 -1.40 12.99
CA LEU A 16 -18.41 -1.57 14.37
C LEU A 16 -19.87 -1.11 14.46
N GLY A 17 -20.76 -1.96 13.98
CA GLY A 17 -22.20 -1.81 14.22
C GLY A 17 -22.68 -2.95 15.12
N THR A 18 -23.24 -2.63 16.26
CA THR A 18 -23.96 -3.55 17.12
C THR A 18 -25.19 -4.10 16.40
N LEU A 19 -25.15 -5.38 16.00
CA LEU A 19 -26.31 -6.12 15.51
C LEU A 19 -26.85 -6.99 16.64
N ALA A 20 -28.08 -6.68 17.05
CA ALA A 20 -28.88 -7.53 17.90
C ALA A 20 -29.16 -8.88 17.21
N ALA A 21 -28.93 -9.97 17.94
CA ALA A 21 -29.03 -11.32 17.46
C ALA A 21 -30.47 -11.74 17.16
N GLN A 22 -30.71 -12.19 15.93
CA GLN A 22 -31.79 -13.20 15.71
C GLN A 22 -31.14 -14.58 15.59
N VAL A 23 -31.54 -15.44 16.49
CA VAL A 23 -31.12 -16.84 16.58
C VAL A 23 -31.77 -17.65 15.47
N SER A 24 -30.99 -18.06 14.48
CA SER A 24 -31.33 -19.14 13.56
C SER A 24 -30.37 -20.31 13.79
N THR A 25 -30.93 -21.49 13.94
CA THR A 25 -30.25 -22.77 14.19
C THR A 25 -29.14 -23.06 13.18
N PRO A 26 -27.96 -23.50 13.58
CA PRO A 26 -26.85 -23.73 12.68
C PRO A 26 -26.98 -25.05 11.93
N VAL A 27 -26.97 -25.01 10.62
CA VAL A 27 -26.61 -26.14 9.76
C VAL A 27 -25.13 -26.44 10.00
N ALA A 28 -24.79 -27.62 10.44
CA ALA A 28 -23.43 -28.07 10.67
C ALA A 28 -22.63 -28.03 9.36
N ARG A 29 -21.79 -27.01 9.21
CA ARG A 29 -20.73 -27.02 8.19
C ARG A 29 -19.63 -27.96 8.65
N GLN A 30 -19.30 -28.94 7.82
CA GLN A 30 -18.03 -29.64 7.94
C GLN A 30 -16.88 -28.62 7.82
N VAL A 31 -16.33 -28.26 8.96
CA VAL A 31 -15.10 -27.48 9.05
C VAL A 31 -13.98 -28.45 8.72
N SER A 32 -13.27 -28.25 7.60
CA SER A 32 -11.98 -28.91 7.37
C SER A 32 -11.13 -28.72 8.64
N PRO A 33 -10.40 -29.74 9.09
CA PRO A 33 -9.60 -29.62 10.29
C PRO A 33 -8.65 -28.41 10.14
N PRO A 34 -8.51 -27.58 11.18
CA PRO A 34 -7.55 -26.49 11.12
C PRO A 34 -6.19 -27.10 10.81
N ILE A 35 -5.48 -26.52 9.81
CA ILE A 35 -4.04 -26.74 9.63
C ILE A 35 -3.46 -26.64 11.03
N SER A 36 -2.78 -27.68 11.50
CA SER A 36 -2.39 -27.75 12.89
C SER A 36 -1.73 -26.44 13.30
N ALA A 37 -2.26 -25.78 14.31
CA ALA A 37 -1.76 -24.49 14.79
C ALA A 37 -0.26 -24.55 15.10
N GLU A 38 0.27 -25.74 15.32
CA GLU A 38 1.69 -26.02 15.54
C GLU A 38 2.56 -25.89 14.29
N ALA A 39 2.13 -26.39 13.13
CA ALA A 39 2.96 -26.27 11.90
C ALA A 39 2.98 -24.86 11.34
N SER A 40 1.86 -24.11 11.44
CA SER A 40 1.83 -22.70 11.10
C SER A 40 2.56 -21.84 12.15
N ALA A 41 2.51 -22.20 13.43
CA ALA A 41 3.25 -21.52 14.48
C ALA A 41 4.77 -21.76 14.38
N GLU A 42 5.22 -22.93 13.98
CA GLU A 42 6.65 -23.23 13.81
C GLU A 42 7.25 -22.54 12.56
N ALA A 43 6.51 -22.51 11.46
CA ALA A 43 6.92 -21.74 10.28
C ALA A 43 6.91 -20.23 10.55
N VAL A 44 5.87 -19.74 11.19
CA VAL A 44 5.76 -18.34 11.64
C VAL A 44 6.82 -18.04 12.71
N GLN A 45 7.11 -18.90 13.67
CA GLN A 45 8.18 -18.69 14.65
C GLN A 45 9.57 -18.65 13.99
N LYS A 46 9.85 -19.45 12.98
CA LYS A 46 11.11 -19.37 12.24
C LYS A 46 11.26 -18.07 11.45
N ILE A 47 10.17 -17.52 10.95
CA ILE A 47 10.12 -16.27 10.20
C ILE A 47 10.19 -15.07 11.16
N ASN A 48 9.52 -15.14 12.30
CA ASN A 48 9.37 -14.06 13.30
C ASN A 48 10.57 -13.86 14.23
N HIS A 49 11.61 -14.65 14.10
CA HIS A 49 12.70 -14.64 15.09
C HIS A 49 13.65 -13.48 14.97
N GLU A 50 13.37 -12.46 14.21
CA GLU A 50 14.24 -11.31 14.21
C GLU A 50 13.67 -10.14 15.04
N LYS A 51 14.15 -10.08 16.23
CA LYS A 51 14.63 -8.98 17.11
C LYS A 51 13.94 -7.60 17.08
N ASN A 52 12.95 -7.30 16.23
CA ASN A 52 12.39 -5.96 16.10
C ASN A 52 11.12 -5.70 16.92
N GLY A 53 10.58 -6.72 17.58
CA GLY A 53 9.42 -6.59 18.46
C GLY A 53 8.07 -6.53 17.75
N PHE A 54 8.02 -6.72 16.43
CA PHE A 54 6.80 -6.77 15.64
C PHE A 54 6.46 -8.20 15.27
N PRO A 55 5.16 -8.57 15.29
CA PRO A 55 4.73 -9.84 14.75
C PRO A 55 4.80 -9.79 13.22
N ASP A 56 5.26 -10.91 12.64
CA ASP A 56 5.09 -11.18 11.24
C ASP A 56 3.80 -11.98 11.05
N PHE A 57 2.90 -11.47 10.26
CA PHE A 57 1.60 -12.08 10.04
C PHE A 57 1.50 -12.78 8.67
N GLY A 58 2.62 -13.30 8.15
CA GLY A 58 2.67 -13.97 6.87
C GLY A 58 1.88 -15.27 6.83
N PHE A 59 0.99 -15.41 5.87
CA PHE A 59 0.35 -16.68 5.55
C PHE A 59 1.28 -17.55 4.70
N MET A 60 1.63 -18.74 5.20
CA MET A 60 2.47 -19.70 4.51
C MET A 60 1.72 -20.99 4.20
N VAL A 61 2.14 -21.66 3.14
CA VAL A 61 1.86 -23.09 2.93
C VAL A 61 2.45 -23.92 4.08
N SER A 62 2.01 -25.16 4.25
CA SER A 62 2.59 -26.02 5.27
C SER A 62 4.11 -26.21 5.03
N SER A 63 4.86 -26.46 6.10
CA SER A 63 6.31 -26.66 5.97
C SER A 63 6.64 -27.83 5.04
N SER A 64 5.87 -28.92 5.09
CA SER A 64 6.03 -30.06 4.19
C SER A 64 5.81 -29.70 2.73
N GLU A 65 4.80 -28.90 2.45
CA GLU A 65 4.51 -28.43 1.09
C GLU A 65 5.56 -27.45 0.60
N TYR A 66 6.00 -26.52 1.47
CA TYR A 66 7.06 -25.57 1.12
C TYR A 66 8.32 -26.29 0.68
N PHE A 67 8.84 -27.22 1.50
CA PHE A 67 10.07 -27.95 1.18
C PHE A 67 9.91 -28.88 -0.02
N ALA A 68 8.72 -29.41 -0.28
CA ALA A 68 8.49 -30.31 -1.41
C ALA A 68 8.33 -29.57 -2.75
N LYS A 69 7.78 -28.34 -2.76
CA LYS A 69 7.34 -27.69 -4.00
C LYS A 69 7.85 -26.26 -4.19
N TYR A 70 8.20 -25.53 -3.12
CA TYR A 70 8.40 -24.08 -3.14
C TYR A 70 9.69 -23.64 -2.43
N SER A 71 10.63 -24.54 -2.20
CA SER A 71 11.88 -24.23 -1.50
C SER A 71 12.78 -23.23 -2.24
N ASP A 72 12.52 -23.01 -3.52
CA ASP A 72 13.14 -21.96 -4.36
C ASP A 72 12.53 -20.57 -4.16
N GLN A 73 11.33 -20.49 -3.54
CA GLN A 73 10.69 -19.22 -3.26
C GLN A 73 11.26 -18.60 -1.98
N PRO A 74 11.37 -17.26 -1.90
CA PRO A 74 11.78 -16.62 -0.66
C PRO A 74 10.70 -16.80 0.41
N ILE A 75 11.10 -16.66 1.66
CA ILE A 75 10.18 -16.51 2.78
C ILE A 75 10.22 -15.07 3.21
N PHE A 76 9.04 -14.43 3.24
CA PHE A 76 8.90 -13.04 3.66
C PHE A 76 9.38 -12.86 5.11
N ARG A 77 10.12 -11.79 5.33
CA ARG A 77 10.55 -11.33 6.64
C ARG A 77 10.28 -9.84 6.76
N LEU A 78 9.65 -9.44 7.85
CA LEU A 78 9.39 -8.04 8.13
C LEU A 78 10.68 -7.35 8.57
N LYS A 79 11.19 -6.41 7.78
CA LYS A 79 12.31 -5.55 8.17
C LYS A 79 11.76 -4.27 8.79
N ALA A 80 11.89 -4.17 10.11
CA ALA A 80 11.40 -3.04 10.92
C ALA A 80 12.37 -2.69 12.06
N ASP A 81 13.66 -2.95 11.86
CA ASP A 81 14.77 -2.52 12.72
C ASP A 81 15.14 -1.05 12.44
N PHE A 82 14.17 -0.17 12.64
CA PHE A 82 14.21 1.24 12.28
C PHE A 82 15.39 2.00 12.90
N PRO A 83 15.94 3.01 12.18
CA PRO A 83 16.99 3.86 12.72
C PRO A 83 16.47 4.71 13.89
N SER A 84 17.32 4.87 14.92
CA SER A 84 17.02 5.69 16.09
C SER A 84 17.38 7.16 15.91
N GLU A 85 18.22 7.47 14.91
CA GLU A 85 18.68 8.81 14.58
C GLU A 85 18.21 9.18 13.18
N GLU A 86 17.95 10.47 12.99
CA GLU A 86 17.57 11.00 11.68
C GLU A 86 18.75 10.91 10.71
N PRO A 87 18.58 10.28 9.53
CA PRO A 87 19.64 10.23 8.52
C PRO A 87 20.03 11.65 8.07
N LYS A 88 21.33 11.85 7.86
CA LYS A 88 21.87 13.17 7.48
C LYS A 88 22.03 13.34 5.98
N GLU A 89 22.21 12.24 5.26
CA GLU A 89 22.46 12.27 3.82
C GLU A 89 21.14 12.32 3.05
N MET A 90 20.94 13.40 2.32
CA MET A 90 19.77 13.56 1.46
C MET A 90 19.93 12.77 0.16
N PRO A 91 18.86 12.14 -0.36
CA PRO A 91 18.89 11.49 -1.65
C PRO A 91 19.30 12.44 -2.78
N LYS A 92 20.22 11.98 -3.63
CA LYS A 92 20.79 12.82 -4.72
C LYS A 92 19.75 13.29 -5.73
N PHE A 93 18.67 12.53 -5.95
CA PHE A 93 17.61 12.92 -6.88
C PHE A 93 16.91 14.23 -6.46
N LEU A 94 16.98 14.64 -5.19
CA LEU A 94 16.46 15.94 -4.74
C LEU A 94 17.23 17.14 -5.34
N GLN A 95 18.33 16.93 -6.02
CA GLN A 95 19.02 17.98 -6.79
C GLN A 95 18.35 18.23 -8.15
N ILE A 96 17.53 17.32 -8.63
CA ILE A 96 16.77 17.45 -9.89
C ILE A 96 15.47 18.18 -9.59
N ASP A 97 15.21 19.28 -10.27
CA ASP A 97 13.97 20.04 -10.12
C ASP A 97 12.82 19.30 -10.82
N PHE A 98 11.90 18.71 -10.04
CA PHE A 98 10.80 17.90 -10.56
C PHE A 98 9.82 18.69 -11.45
N LYS A 99 9.75 20.04 -11.30
CA LYS A 99 8.90 20.89 -12.14
C LYS A 99 9.55 21.19 -13.49
N LYS A 100 10.89 21.23 -13.54
CA LYS A 100 11.65 21.54 -14.76
C LYS A 100 12.07 20.30 -15.53
N GLU A 101 12.46 19.24 -14.81
CA GLU A 101 12.96 17.99 -15.36
C GLU A 101 12.15 16.78 -14.82
N PRO A 102 10.81 16.75 -14.98
CA PRO A 102 9.96 15.77 -14.31
C PRO A 102 10.29 14.32 -14.70
N LEU A 103 10.58 14.04 -15.95
CA LEU A 103 10.94 12.69 -16.39
C LEU A 103 12.25 12.22 -15.75
N LYS A 104 13.28 13.07 -15.77
CA LYS A 104 14.57 12.77 -15.14
C LYS A 104 14.43 12.58 -13.62
N TYR A 105 13.55 13.35 -12.99
CA TYR A 105 13.28 13.21 -11.56
C TYR A 105 12.64 11.86 -11.22
N ILE A 106 11.56 11.49 -11.90
CA ILE A 106 10.85 10.25 -11.61
C ILE A 106 11.72 9.02 -11.88
N GLU A 107 12.51 9.04 -12.95
CA GLU A 107 13.48 7.97 -13.27
C GLU A 107 14.57 7.87 -12.21
N ALA A 108 15.11 9.00 -11.75
CA ALA A 108 16.11 9.01 -10.68
C ALA A 108 15.56 8.50 -9.34
N VAL A 109 14.29 8.76 -9.03
CA VAL A 109 13.62 8.18 -7.84
C VAL A 109 13.40 6.67 -8.00
N ARG A 110 12.98 6.21 -9.18
CA ARG A 110 12.89 4.78 -9.50
C ARG A 110 14.23 4.08 -9.31
N ASP A 111 15.27 4.63 -9.89
CA ASP A 111 16.62 4.05 -9.84
C ASP A 111 17.15 4.02 -8.39
N TYR A 112 16.87 5.07 -7.61
CA TYR A 112 17.14 5.09 -6.17
C TYR A 112 16.40 3.99 -5.43
N ALA A 113 15.12 3.73 -5.74
CA ALA A 113 14.34 2.66 -5.13
C ALA A 113 14.82 1.27 -5.55
N PHE A 114 15.33 1.13 -6.77
CA PHE A 114 15.82 -0.15 -7.30
C PHE A 114 17.22 -0.50 -6.83
N GLU A 115 18.03 0.49 -6.49
CA GLU A 115 19.43 0.31 -6.10
C GLU A 115 19.57 -0.61 -4.89
N GLY A 116 20.14 -1.78 -5.11
CA GLY A 116 20.34 -2.81 -4.10
C GLY A 116 19.08 -3.62 -3.73
N ASN A 117 17.88 -3.22 -4.15
CA ASN A 117 16.64 -3.95 -3.90
C ASN A 117 16.31 -4.97 -5.02
N LEU A 118 16.86 -4.78 -6.22
CA LEU A 118 16.66 -5.72 -7.30
C LEU A 118 17.67 -6.88 -7.24
N PRO A 119 17.30 -8.08 -7.76
CA PRO A 119 16.04 -8.41 -8.41
C PRO A 119 14.92 -8.85 -7.47
N ASP A 120 15.20 -9.00 -6.17
CA ASP A 120 14.31 -9.72 -5.25
C ASP A 120 13.32 -8.81 -4.51
N TRP A 121 13.53 -7.50 -4.54
CA TRP A 121 12.79 -6.53 -3.72
C TRP A 121 12.86 -6.87 -2.23
N ASP A 122 14.02 -7.36 -1.79
CA ASP A 122 14.29 -7.83 -0.42
C ASP A 122 15.25 -6.86 0.29
N PRO A 123 14.77 -6.06 1.25
CA PRO A 123 15.58 -5.08 1.96
C PRO A 123 16.67 -5.70 2.84
N PHE A 124 16.59 -7.00 3.17
CA PHE A 124 17.67 -7.68 3.88
C PHE A 124 18.88 -7.97 2.99
N LYS A 125 18.67 -8.05 1.68
CA LYS A 125 19.74 -8.26 0.70
C LYS A 125 20.40 -6.95 0.26
N ASN A 126 19.74 -5.81 0.48
CA ASN A 126 20.28 -4.51 0.10
C ASN A 126 21.51 -4.15 0.94
N LYS A 127 22.67 -4.02 0.28
CA LYS A 127 23.96 -3.63 0.87
C LYS A 127 24.29 -2.15 0.63
N THR A 128 23.51 -1.48 -0.22
CA THR A 128 23.79 -0.09 -0.62
C THR A 128 23.16 0.91 0.34
N ARG A 129 21.90 0.67 0.71
CA ARG A 129 21.17 1.53 1.63
C ARG A 129 20.09 0.75 2.37
N PRO A 130 19.73 1.17 3.60
CA PRO A 130 18.65 0.53 4.33
C PRO A 130 17.29 0.90 3.77
N TRP A 131 16.44 -0.12 3.64
CA TRP A 131 15.01 -0.01 3.35
C TRP A 131 14.24 -0.82 4.38
N TYR A 132 12.97 -0.46 4.59
CA TYR A 132 12.15 -1.04 5.64
C TYR A 132 10.74 -1.35 5.13
N HIS A 133 10.06 -2.28 5.81
CA HIS A 133 8.63 -2.49 5.69
C HIS A 133 7.86 -1.66 6.72
N ILE A 134 6.57 -1.48 6.49
CA ILE A 134 5.66 -0.88 7.47
C ILE A 134 5.00 -2.02 8.25
N PRO A 135 5.11 -2.08 9.59
CA PRO A 135 4.48 -3.11 10.40
C PRO A 135 2.97 -2.93 10.44
N TRP A 136 2.24 -3.98 10.77
CA TRP A 136 0.80 -3.97 10.96
C TRP A 136 -0.05 -3.63 9.74
N LEU A 137 0.50 -3.63 8.55
CA LEU A 137 -0.28 -3.30 7.36
C LEU A 137 -1.44 -4.27 7.14
N HIS A 138 -1.21 -5.57 7.28
CA HIS A 138 -2.25 -6.58 7.16
C HIS A 138 -1.97 -7.74 8.12
N PRO A 139 -2.34 -7.59 9.40
CA PRO A 139 -2.20 -8.68 10.36
C PRO A 139 -3.17 -9.81 10.01
N THR A 140 -2.71 -11.04 10.14
CA THR A 140 -3.60 -12.18 10.25
C THR A 140 -4.13 -12.26 11.66
N THR A 141 -5.43 -12.37 11.81
CA THR A 141 -5.98 -12.78 13.11
C THR A 141 -6.31 -14.27 13.03
N PRO A 142 -5.82 -15.09 13.95
CA PRO A 142 -6.08 -16.51 13.97
C PRO A 142 -7.57 -16.90 14.04
N ALA A 143 -8.46 -16.03 14.51
CA ALA A 143 -9.89 -16.29 14.56
C ALA A 143 -10.62 -16.08 13.21
N GLY A 144 -9.93 -15.93 12.10
CA GLY A 144 -10.57 -15.49 10.86
C GLY A 144 -11.18 -14.09 10.99
N GLY A 145 -10.78 -13.37 12.05
CA GLY A 145 -11.12 -11.98 12.25
C GLY A 145 -10.47 -11.15 11.16
N TYR A 146 -11.05 -10.13 10.88
CA TYR A 146 -10.94 -9.11 9.89
C TYR A 146 -9.56 -8.88 9.23
N PRO A 147 -9.56 -8.76 7.93
CA PRO A 147 -10.56 -9.32 7.04
C PRO A 147 -10.27 -10.82 6.79
N PRO A 148 -11.26 -11.70 6.67
CA PRO A 148 -11.02 -13.13 6.43
C PRO A 148 -10.16 -13.40 5.19
N ASN A 149 -10.07 -12.43 4.29
CA ASN A 149 -9.30 -12.46 3.05
C ASN A 149 -8.02 -11.61 3.13
N GLY A 150 -7.79 -10.93 4.25
CA GLY A 150 -6.60 -10.11 4.48
C GLY A 150 -5.39 -10.95 4.88
N GLY A 151 -4.34 -10.24 5.22
CA GLY A 151 -3.10 -10.81 5.72
C GLY A 151 -1.97 -10.76 4.71
N THR A 152 -0.77 -10.69 5.25
CA THR A 152 0.47 -10.66 4.46
C THR A 152 0.73 -12.04 3.86
N GLU A 153 1.05 -12.07 2.60
CA GLU A 153 1.43 -13.29 1.89
C GLU A 153 2.85 -13.72 2.29
N GLY A 154 3.07 -15.03 2.42
CA GLY A 154 4.25 -15.56 3.09
C GLY A 154 5.52 -15.65 2.25
N PHE A 155 5.47 -15.58 0.91
CA PHE A 155 6.67 -15.67 0.08
C PHE A 155 7.32 -14.32 -0.15
N ARG A 156 6.52 -13.31 -0.51
CA ARG A 156 7.01 -11.99 -0.91
C ARG A 156 6.54 -10.86 -0.01
N GLY A 157 5.63 -11.14 0.92
CA GLY A 157 5.05 -10.13 1.78
C GLY A 157 3.99 -9.28 1.10
N LEU A 158 3.39 -9.80 0.03
CA LEU A 158 2.33 -9.10 -0.68
C LEU A 158 1.10 -8.97 0.21
N ILE A 159 0.50 -7.79 0.18
CA ILE A 159 -0.78 -7.48 0.82
C ILE A 159 -1.84 -7.28 -0.25
N LYS A 160 -3.09 -7.61 0.08
CA LYS A 160 -4.21 -7.44 -0.84
C LYS A 160 -4.68 -6.00 -0.86
N GLU A 161 -4.82 -5.46 -2.06
CA GLU A 161 -5.39 -4.13 -2.32
C GLU A 161 -6.84 -4.26 -2.81
N ALA A 162 -7.47 -3.12 -3.11
CA ALA A 162 -8.76 -3.13 -3.78
C ALA A 162 -8.67 -3.83 -5.14
N PRO A 163 -9.69 -4.62 -5.52
CA PRO A 163 -9.72 -5.23 -6.83
C PRO A 163 -9.98 -4.18 -7.91
N VAL A 164 -9.62 -4.51 -9.13
CA VAL A 164 -9.91 -3.71 -10.31
C VAL A 164 -10.84 -4.46 -11.25
N SER A 165 -11.82 -3.76 -11.82
CA SER A 165 -12.69 -4.37 -12.83
C SER A 165 -11.89 -4.72 -14.09
N ALA A 166 -12.32 -5.77 -14.78
CA ALA A 166 -11.65 -6.23 -16.00
C ALA A 166 -11.48 -5.09 -17.02
N GLY A 167 -12.53 -4.32 -17.29
CA GLY A 167 -12.48 -3.21 -18.22
C GLY A 167 -11.55 -2.06 -17.84
N GLN A 168 -11.17 -1.94 -16.56
CA GLN A 168 -10.21 -0.94 -16.10
C GLN A 168 -8.77 -1.24 -16.56
N LEU A 169 -8.45 -2.51 -16.76
CA LEU A 169 -7.12 -2.93 -17.21
C LEU A 169 -6.90 -2.78 -18.71
N GLY A 170 -7.94 -2.57 -19.48
CA GLY A 170 -7.79 -2.32 -20.92
C GLY A 170 -9.03 -2.67 -21.74
N PRO A 171 -9.08 -2.16 -22.99
CA PRO A 171 -10.26 -2.29 -23.86
C PRO A 171 -10.58 -3.75 -24.25
N ASN A 172 -9.59 -4.63 -24.31
CA ASN A 172 -9.81 -6.03 -24.68
C ASN A 172 -10.55 -6.84 -23.60
N LEU A 173 -10.67 -6.30 -22.39
CA LEU A 173 -11.43 -6.91 -21.28
C LEU A 173 -12.82 -6.29 -21.11
N LEU A 174 -13.26 -5.47 -22.06
CA LEU A 174 -14.59 -4.91 -22.08
C LEU A 174 -15.67 -5.98 -22.12
N GLY A 175 -16.66 -5.83 -21.25
CA GLY A 175 -17.80 -6.78 -21.19
C GLY A 175 -17.45 -8.10 -20.53
N ILE A 176 -16.20 -8.32 -20.10
CA ILE A 176 -15.85 -9.42 -19.21
C ILE A 176 -16.34 -9.06 -17.81
N GLU A 177 -17.22 -9.88 -17.26
CA GLU A 177 -17.69 -9.72 -15.89
C GLU A 177 -16.64 -10.23 -14.91
N GLY A 178 -16.47 -9.48 -13.82
CA GLY A 178 -15.59 -9.84 -12.71
C GLY A 178 -14.48 -8.83 -12.48
N ASP A 179 -13.84 -9.04 -11.35
CA ASP A 179 -12.73 -8.20 -10.89
C ASP A 179 -11.45 -9.04 -10.81
N TYR A 180 -10.33 -8.39 -11.07
CA TYR A 180 -9.01 -8.95 -10.82
C TYR A 180 -8.46 -8.44 -9.50
N SER A 181 -7.78 -9.32 -8.79
CA SER A 181 -7.14 -8.95 -7.54
C SER A 181 -5.87 -8.16 -7.79
N VAL A 182 -5.62 -7.22 -6.90
CA VAL A 182 -4.37 -6.46 -6.84
C VAL A 182 -3.66 -6.76 -5.52
N TYR A 183 -2.36 -6.91 -5.58
CA TYR A 183 -1.49 -7.19 -4.44
C TYR A 183 -0.31 -6.24 -4.46
N ALA A 184 0.09 -5.75 -3.30
CA ALA A 184 1.17 -4.78 -3.23
C ALA A 184 2.21 -5.13 -2.17
N ILE A 185 3.43 -4.64 -2.40
CA ILE A 185 4.47 -4.56 -1.37
C ILE A 185 5.10 -3.17 -1.40
N THR A 186 5.24 -2.57 -0.23
CA THR A 186 5.81 -1.24 -0.07
C THR A 186 7.12 -1.32 0.70
N LEU A 187 8.15 -0.67 0.18
CA LEU A 187 9.37 -0.37 0.90
C LEU A 187 9.47 1.13 1.16
N VAL A 188 10.03 1.46 2.30
CA VAL A 188 10.31 2.85 2.70
C VAL A 188 11.80 3.01 3.00
N ASN A 189 12.37 4.17 2.64
CA ASN A 189 13.78 4.43 2.91
C ASN A 189 14.04 4.75 4.39
N ASP A 190 15.29 5.01 4.74
CA ASP A 190 15.74 5.29 6.10
C ASP A 190 15.15 6.58 6.70
N MET A 191 14.86 7.59 5.89
CA MET A 191 14.15 8.81 6.34
C MET A 191 12.76 8.46 6.87
N ALA A 192 11.99 7.68 6.10
CA ALA A 192 10.70 7.16 6.57
C ALA A 192 10.88 6.20 7.74
N GLY A 193 11.90 5.34 7.68
CA GLY A 193 12.27 4.41 8.75
C GLY A 193 12.48 5.12 10.09
N TYR A 194 13.14 6.28 10.08
CA TYR A 194 13.31 7.08 11.28
C TYR A 194 11.97 7.56 11.87
N ALA A 195 11.07 8.05 11.05
CA ALA A 195 9.74 8.44 11.51
C ALA A 195 8.94 7.24 12.06
N MET A 196 9.05 6.08 11.40
CA MET A 196 8.48 4.81 11.89
C MET A 196 9.09 4.40 13.24
N GLY A 197 10.42 4.51 13.39
CA GLY A 197 11.12 4.22 14.64
C GLY A 197 10.68 5.10 15.81
N ARG A 198 10.33 6.36 15.55
CA ARG A 198 9.74 7.26 16.55
C ARG A 198 8.32 6.83 16.91
N MET A 199 7.50 6.53 15.92
CA MET A 199 6.10 6.11 16.09
C MET A 199 6.01 4.78 16.84
N TRP A 200 6.83 3.82 16.45
CA TRP A 200 6.87 2.47 16.99
C TRP A 200 7.97 2.28 18.03
N LYS A 201 8.45 3.38 18.68
CA LYS A 201 9.44 3.30 19.76
C LYS A 201 9.03 2.32 20.87
N ASN A 202 7.74 2.24 21.13
CA ASN A 202 7.12 1.16 21.88
C ASN A 202 6.24 0.35 20.93
N PRO A 203 6.66 -0.82 20.43
CA PRO A 203 5.87 -1.64 19.51
C PRO A 203 4.49 -2.06 20.04
N GLN A 204 4.31 -2.06 21.36
CA GLN A 204 3.05 -2.39 22.02
C GLN A 204 2.14 -1.18 22.28
N ASN A 205 2.61 0.03 21.99
CA ASN A 205 1.86 1.26 22.16
C ASN A 205 2.42 2.37 21.25
N PRO A 206 2.17 2.29 19.93
CA PRO A 206 2.64 3.29 18.97
C PRO A 206 2.05 4.67 19.28
N ASP A 207 2.81 5.71 18.97
CA ASP A 207 2.35 7.09 19.10
C ASP A 207 1.82 7.60 17.74
N PRO A 208 0.50 7.72 17.55
CA PRO A 208 -0.09 8.17 16.29
C PRO A 208 0.20 9.64 15.95
N ARG A 209 0.71 10.41 16.92
CA ARG A 209 0.96 11.86 16.77
C ARG A 209 2.24 12.18 16.02
N VAL A 210 3.13 11.22 15.84
CA VAL A 210 4.49 11.43 15.30
C VAL A 210 4.50 12.09 13.93
N LEU A 211 3.49 11.87 13.11
CA LEU A 211 3.41 12.43 11.76
C LEU A 211 2.52 13.68 11.67
N ASP A 212 1.99 14.15 12.77
CA ASP A 212 1.11 15.31 12.81
C ASP A 212 1.92 16.57 13.16
N LYS A 213 1.87 17.59 12.30
CA LYS A 213 2.66 18.83 12.47
C LYS A 213 2.33 19.63 13.72
N ARG A 214 1.20 19.36 14.40
CA ARG A 214 0.86 19.98 15.70
C ARG A 214 1.81 19.53 16.82
N TYR A 215 2.61 18.48 16.60
CA TYR A 215 3.52 17.92 17.59
C TYR A 215 5.00 18.16 17.21
N PRO A 216 5.90 18.18 18.20
CA PRO A 216 7.32 18.44 17.95
C PRO A 216 7.93 17.50 16.91
N LYS A 217 8.56 18.05 15.90
CA LYS A 217 9.13 17.31 14.76
C LYS A 217 8.09 16.41 14.05
N GLY A 218 6.82 16.83 14.00
CA GLY A 218 5.77 16.11 13.30
C GLY A 218 5.96 16.09 11.80
N GLY A 219 5.47 15.01 11.17
CA GLY A 219 5.62 14.76 9.75
C GLY A 219 6.79 13.85 9.41
N PHE A 220 6.82 13.40 8.15
CA PHE A 220 7.97 12.70 7.61
C PHE A 220 9.14 13.64 7.33
N PRO A 221 10.39 13.21 7.59
CA PRO A 221 11.56 13.97 7.19
C PRO A 221 11.59 14.23 5.67
N ARG A 222 12.20 15.34 5.28
CA ARG A 222 12.49 15.63 3.87
C ARG A 222 13.39 14.54 3.29
N GLY A 223 13.13 14.12 2.07
CA GLY A 223 13.84 13.00 1.45
C GLY A 223 13.25 11.62 1.78
N THR A 224 12.16 11.55 2.54
CA THR A 224 11.38 10.32 2.67
C THR A 224 10.92 9.83 1.31
N VAL A 225 11.07 8.52 1.08
CA VAL A 225 10.60 7.83 -0.12
C VAL A 225 9.79 6.60 0.26
N PHE A 226 8.62 6.49 -0.32
CA PHE A 226 7.83 5.27 -0.42
C PHE A 226 7.94 4.73 -1.83
N ALA A 227 8.17 3.43 -1.98
CA ALA A 227 8.17 2.75 -3.27
C ALA A 227 7.29 1.51 -3.14
N LYS A 228 6.22 1.44 -3.93
CA LYS A 228 5.18 0.42 -3.88
C LYS A 228 5.10 -0.29 -5.22
N LEU A 229 5.35 -1.60 -5.23
CA LEU A 229 5.08 -2.47 -6.38
C LEU A 229 3.68 -3.06 -6.26
N LEU A 230 2.93 -3.04 -7.36
CA LEU A 230 1.60 -3.63 -7.44
C LEU A 230 1.58 -4.73 -8.49
N PHE A 231 1.00 -5.86 -8.11
CA PHE A 231 0.86 -7.05 -8.91
C PHE A 231 -0.61 -7.41 -9.07
N THR A 232 -0.95 -8.12 -10.15
CA THR A 232 -2.31 -8.57 -10.42
C THR A 232 -2.32 -10.03 -10.87
N ASP A 233 -3.43 -10.72 -10.60
CA ASP A 233 -3.74 -12.05 -11.16
C ASP A 233 -4.43 -11.96 -12.53
N ALA A 234 -4.58 -10.76 -13.09
CA ALA A 234 -5.15 -10.56 -14.42
C ALA A 234 -4.36 -11.31 -15.49
N PRO A 235 -5.03 -11.84 -16.50
CA PRO A 235 -4.39 -12.60 -17.58
C PRO A 235 -3.52 -11.69 -18.44
N GLN A 236 -2.33 -12.19 -18.77
CA GLN A 236 -1.40 -11.53 -19.68
C GLN A 236 -1.71 -11.85 -21.15
N GLY A 237 -1.26 -11.00 -22.06
CA GLY A 237 -1.25 -11.25 -23.50
C GLY A 237 -2.11 -10.29 -24.31
N ILE A 238 -1.89 -10.34 -25.64
CA ILE A 238 -2.43 -9.35 -26.58
C ILE A 238 -3.96 -9.33 -26.64
N ASP A 239 -4.60 -10.48 -26.46
CA ASP A 239 -6.05 -10.61 -26.47
C ASP A 239 -6.71 -10.32 -25.12
N LYS A 240 -5.93 -9.89 -24.13
CA LYS A 240 -6.34 -9.67 -22.75
C LYS A 240 -5.83 -8.33 -22.26
N VAL A 241 -4.83 -8.33 -21.35
CA VAL A 241 -4.13 -7.09 -20.97
C VAL A 241 -2.88 -7.00 -21.85
N ASP A 242 -2.97 -6.28 -22.96
CA ASP A 242 -1.98 -6.29 -24.04
C ASP A 242 -0.61 -5.75 -23.61
N TYR A 243 -0.56 -4.84 -22.67
CA TYR A 243 0.69 -4.31 -22.12
C TYR A 243 1.34 -5.22 -21.08
N LEU A 244 0.62 -6.21 -20.55
CA LEU A 244 1.19 -7.28 -19.73
C LEU A 244 1.75 -8.42 -20.61
N GLU A 245 2.49 -8.08 -21.65
CA GLU A 245 3.20 -9.05 -22.48
C GLU A 245 4.50 -9.49 -21.76
N ASN A 246 4.68 -10.80 -21.59
CA ASN A 246 5.84 -11.39 -20.91
C ASN A 246 6.23 -10.66 -19.60
N PRO A 247 5.31 -10.45 -18.65
CA PRO A 247 5.56 -9.62 -17.48
C PRO A 247 6.57 -10.25 -16.51
N LEU A 248 7.07 -9.42 -15.58
CA LEU A 248 7.69 -9.93 -14.37
C LEU A 248 6.64 -10.68 -13.56
N GLN A 249 6.95 -11.92 -13.20
CA GLN A 249 6.02 -12.77 -12.47
C GLN A 249 6.61 -13.22 -11.13
N TRP A 250 5.77 -13.20 -10.11
CA TRP A 250 6.07 -13.79 -8.82
C TRP A 250 5.10 -14.91 -8.48
N LYS A 251 5.57 -15.91 -7.73
CA LYS A 251 4.71 -16.85 -7.01
C LYS A 251 4.29 -16.22 -5.70
N ALA A 252 3.02 -16.36 -5.36
CA ALA A 252 2.45 -15.82 -4.13
C ALA A 252 1.36 -16.76 -3.57
N TYR A 253 1.29 -16.88 -2.25
CA TYR A 253 0.27 -17.69 -1.57
C TYR A 253 -0.95 -16.80 -1.26
N ILE A 254 -1.84 -16.66 -2.24
CA ILE A 254 -2.90 -15.66 -2.28
C ILE A 254 -4.31 -16.26 -2.29
N THR A 255 -5.29 -15.45 -1.89
CA THR A 255 -6.71 -15.77 -2.06
C THR A 255 -7.16 -15.41 -3.46
N LYS A 256 -7.71 -16.37 -4.21
CA LYS A 256 -8.20 -16.15 -5.59
C LYS A 256 -9.51 -15.37 -5.64
N ASN A 257 -10.33 -15.45 -4.62
CA ASN A 257 -11.64 -14.81 -4.59
C ASN A 257 -11.65 -13.69 -3.57
N PHE A 258 -11.82 -12.45 -4.06
CA PHE A 258 -11.66 -11.28 -3.23
C PHE A 258 -12.62 -11.24 -2.04
N TRP A 259 -13.89 -11.56 -2.26
CA TRP A 259 -14.94 -11.27 -1.29
C TRP A 259 -15.37 -12.47 -0.44
N LEU A 260 -15.15 -13.69 -0.90
CA LEU A 260 -15.88 -14.86 -0.39
C LEU A 260 -15.02 -16.04 0.07
N SER A 261 -13.70 -16.03 -0.18
CA SER A 261 -12.86 -17.20 0.11
C SER A 261 -11.73 -16.88 1.10
N SER A 262 -11.67 -17.65 2.18
CA SER A 262 -10.48 -17.73 3.05
C SER A 262 -9.44 -18.72 2.49
N THR A 263 -9.74 -19.41 1.39
CA THR A 263 -8.86 -20.39 0.78
C THR A 263 -7.76 -19.70 -0.02
N ARG A 264 -6.52 -20.09 0.25
CA ARG A 264 -5.33 -19.60 -0.45
C ARG A 264 -4.70 -20.69 -1.28
N ASP A 265 -4.17 -20.31 -2.43
CA ASP A 265 -3.37 -21.15 -3.29
C ASP A 265 -2.11 -20.42 -3.71
N VAL A 266 -1.07 -21.17 -4.04
CA VAL A 266 0.11 -20.60 -4.70
C VAL A 266 -0.24 -20.30 -6.15
N SER A 267 -0.27 -19.01 -6.46
CA SER A 267 -0.63 -18.51 -7.79
C SER A 267 0.50 -17.64 -8.34
N THR A 268 0.45 -17.40 -9.65
CA THR A 268 1.35 -16.46 -10.31
C THR A 268 0.68 -15.10 -10.38
N VAL A 269 1.39 -14.06 -9.99
CA VAL A 269 0.97 -12.67 -10.12
C VAL A 269 1.92 -11.89 -11.03
N ASN A 270 1.40 -10.96 -11.80
CA ASN A 270 2.09 -10.18 -12.81
C ASN A 270 2.35 -8.77 -12.28
N LEU A 271 3.58 -8.24 -12.43
CA LEU A 271 3.86 -6.84 -12.11
C LEU A 271 3.03 -5.94 -13.04
N LEU A 272 2.22 -5.07 -12.42
CA LEU A 272 1.29 -4.17 -13.12
C LEU A 272 1.74 -2.71 -13.05
N GLN A 273 2.12 -2.25 -11.86
CA GLN A 273 2.32 -0.83 -11.55
C GLN A 273 3.39 -0.67 -10.48
N MET A 274 4.05 0.48 -10.47
CA MET A 274 4.85 0.96 -9.35
C MET A 274 4.43 2.40 -9.02
N ASP A 275 4.22 2.67 -7.74
CA ASP A 275 3.99 4.01 -7.24
C ASP A 275 5.14 4.46 -6.36
N ILE A 276 5.45 5.75 -6.46
CA ILE A 276 6.40 6.42 -5.58
C ILE A 276 5.73 7.61 -4.91
N ALA A 277 6.11 7.89 -3.67
CA ALA A 277 5.80 9.14 -2.99
C ALA A 277 7.06 9.68 -2.32
N VAL A 278 7.38 10.94 -2.59
CA VAL A 278 8.59 11.61 -2.11
C VAL A 278 8.22 12.85 -1.30
N ARG A 279 8.74 12.94 -0.09
CA ARG A 279 8.69 14.16 0.71
C ARG A 279 9.76 15.14 0.20
N ASP A 280 9.37 16.00 -0.74
CA ASP A 280 10.27 16.95 -1.41
C ASP A 280 10.06 18.37 -0.86
N PRO A 281 11.10 19.02 -0.32
CA PRO A 281 10.95 20.36 0.26
C PRO A 281 10.50 21.43 -0.74
N ARG A 282 10.68 21.21 -2.03
CA ARG A 282 10.22 22.16 -3.07
C ARG A 282 8.73 22.07 -3.34
N ALA A 283 8.07 20.99 -2.87
CA ALA A 283 6.64 20.85 -2.86
C ALA A 283 6.00 21.43 -1.58
N ASP A 284 6.79 21.93 -0.63
CA ASP A 284 6.29 22.56 0.58
C ASP A 284 5.47 23.83 0.27
N ARG A 285 4.52 24.11 1.12
CA ARG A 285 3.78 25.37 1.08
C ARG A 285 4.73 26.54 1.36
N SER A 286 4.73 27.52 0.47
CA SER A 286 5.54 28.72 0.56
C SER A 286 4.79 29.88 -0.11
N PRO A 287 5.26 31.15 0.00
CA PRO A 287 4.70 32.25 -0.77
C PRO A 287 4.70 32.00 -2.27
N GLU A 288 5.72 31.30 -2.79
CA GLU A 288 5.87 30.94 -4.21
C GLU A 288 5.09 29.66 -4.58
N ASN A 289 4.69 28.89 -3.58
CA ASN A 289 3.91 27.65 -3.72
C ASN A 289 2.80 27.58 -2.67
N PRO A 290 1.82 28.49 -2.70
CA PRO A 290 0.80 28.63 -1.64
C PRO A 290 -0.11 27.41 -1.52
N GLN A 291 -0.13 26.57 -2.53
CA GLN A 291 -0.90 25.33 -2.61
C GLN A 291 -0.05 24.08 -2.33
N GLY A 292 1.19 24.21 -1.92
CA GLY A 292 2.10 23.10 -1.73
C GLY A 292 1.59 22.06 -0.76
N SER A 293 1.66 20.79 -1.14
CA SER A 293 1.32 19.64 -0.29
C SER A 293 2.52 19.10 0.49
N GLY A 294 3.73 19.37 0.01
CA GLY A 294 4.98 18.84 0.54
C GLY A 294 5.37 17.49 -0.05
N TRP A 295 4.53 16.89 -0.87
CA TRP A 295 4.74 15.57 -1.45
C TRP A 295 4.71 15.60 -2.97
N VAL A 296 5.54 14.75 -3.59
CA VAL A 296 5.54 14.48 -5.03
C VAL A 296 5.23 13.01 -5.22
N PHE A 297 4.13 12.72 -5.89
CA PHE A 297 3.70 11.37 -6.26
C PHE A 297 4.10 11.08 -7.70
N GLY A 298 4.45 9.83 -7.99
CA GLY A 298 4.74 9.38 -9.34
C GLY A 298 4.22 7.95 -9.54
N THR A 299 3.79 7.66 -10.75
CA THR A 299 3.26 6.35 -11.13
C THR A 299 3.97 5.84 -12.37
N PHE A 300 4.26 4.55 -12.38
CA PHE A 300 4.76 3.78 -13.51
C PHE A 300 3.78 2.65 -13.81
N VAL A 301 3.56 2.37 -15.09
CA VAL A 301 2.79 1.23 -15.56
C VAL A 301 3.69 0.24 -16.30
N TYR A 302 3.48 -1.05 -16.11
CA TYR A 302 4.22 -2.07 -16.83
C TYR A 302 3.85 -2.04 -18.33
N ASN A 303 4.85 -2.14 -19.20
CA ASN A 303 4.64 -2.33 -20.64
C ASN A 303 5.67 -3.32 -21.20
N GLY A 304 5.25 -4.54 -21.46
CA GLY A 304 6.09 -5.59 -22.02
C GLY A 304 6.68 -5.27 -23.40
N LYS A 305 6.07 -4.33 -24.15
CA LYS A 305 6.57 -3.88 -25.46
C LYS A 305 7.91 -3.12 -25.36
N VAL A 306 8.29 -2.65 -24.17
CA VAL A 306 9.65 -2.09 -23.91
C VAL A 306 10.70 -3.18 -24.09
N ASN A 307 10.37 -4.42 -23.74
CA ASN A 307 11.21 -5.60 -23.94
C ASN A 307 12.61 -5.48 -23.32
N ASN A 308 12.74 -4.82 -22.17
CA ASN A 308 14.01 -4.74 -21.46
C ASN A 308 14.35 -6.09 -20.81
N PRO A 309 15.60 -6.58 -20.90
CA PRO A 309 16.01 -7.81 -20.21
C PRO A 309 15.80 -7.77 -18.69
N ASN A 310 16.02 -6.62 -18.06
CA ASN A 310 15.58 -6.36 -16.70
C ASN A 310 14.11 -5.95 -16.72
N LYS A 311 13.20 -6.87 -16.44
CA LYS A 311 11.76 -6.65 -16.53
C LYS A 311 11.22 -5.53 -15.62
N PHE A 312 11.92 -5.15 -14.57
CA PHE A 312 11.56 -3.97 -13.77
C PHE A 312 11.69 -2.67 -14.58
N LEU A 313 12.59 -2.63 -15.57
CA LEU A 313 12.75 -1.47 -16.45
C LEU A 313 11.70 -1.42 -17.58
N ASN A 314 10.75 -2.35 -17.60
CA ASN A 314 9.54 -2.26 -18.41
C ASN A 314 8.44 -1.43 -17.73
N LEU A 315 8.70 -0.93 -16.52
CA LEU A 315 7.85 0.06 -15.87
C LEU A 315 8.06 1.44 -16.52
N VAL A 316 7.09 1.86 -17.32
CA VAL A 316 7.08 3.13 -18.05
C VAL A 316 6.52 4.23 -17.17
N PRO A 317 7.17 5.38 -17.00
CA PRO A 317 6.64 6.46 -16.20
C PRO A 317 5.37 7.05 -16.83
N VAL A 318 4.30 7.15 -16.03
CA VAL A 318 3.02 7.77 -16.41
C VAL A 318 3.06 9.26 -16.16
N GLY A 319 3.49 9.68 -14.98
CA GLY A 319 3.53 11.10 -14.64
C GLY A 319 3.99 11.38 -13.22
N LEU A 320 4.00 12.68 -12.90
CA LEU A 320 4.20 13.22 -11.56
C LEU A 320 3.03 14.11 -11.16
N MET A 321 2.73 14.14 -9.85
CA MET A 321 1.70 14.97 -9.26
C MET A 321 2.16 15.47 -7.89
N TRP A 322 1.99 16.80 -7.63
CA TRP A 322 2.41 17.42 -6.36
C TRP A 322 1.32 18.27 -5.71
N GLY A 323 0.11 18.26 -6.25
CA GLY A 323 -1.07 18.91 -5.76
C GLY A 323 -2.30 18.46 -6.53
N ASN A 324 -3.47 18.95 -6.14
CA ASN A 324 -4.76 18.51 -6.65
C ASN A 324 -5.39 19.44 -7.68
N ASP A 325 -4.75 20.57 -8.02
CA ASP A 325 -5.37 21.59 -8.88
C ASP A 325 -6.82 21.91 -8.46
N PRO A 326 -7.06 22.44 -7.23
CA PRO A 326 -8.41 22.58 -6.66
C PRO A 326 -9.32 23.50 -7.47
N ASP A 327 -8.75 24.44 -8.23
CA ASP A 327 -9.50 25.36 -9.10
C ASP A 327 -9.96 24.71 -10.40
N ASN A 328 -9.38 23.58 -10.79
CA ASN A 328 -9.75 22.84 -11.99
C ASN A 328 -10.91 21.87 -11.71
N LYS A 329 -12.14 22.41 -11.80
CA LYS A 329 -13.40 21.69 -11.51
C LYS A 329 -14.01 21.02 -12.75
N VAL A 330 -13.50 21.27 -13.92
CA VAL A 330 -14.05 20.75 -15.18
C VAL A 330 -13.76 19.28 -15.29
N ASN A 331 -14.79 18.47 -15.48
CA ASN A 331 -14.63 17.05 -15.78
C ASN A 331 -14.37 16.86 -17.29
N LYS A 332 -13.10 16.76 -17.67
CA LYS A 332 -12.66 16.38 -19.01
C LYS A 332 -12.45 14.87 -19.08
N THR A 333 -13.46 14.11 -18.72
CA THR A 333 -13.40 12.67 -18.51
C THR A 333 -12.48 11.93 -19.44
N ASN A 334 -11.58 11.13 -18.86
CA ASN A 334 -10.97 10.04 -19.59
C ASN A 334 -12.05 9.03 -19.96
N PRO A 335 -12.07 8.48 -21.18
CA PRO A 335 -12.99 7.43 -21.53
C PRO A 335 -12.74 6.21 -20.62
N PHE A 336 -13.80 5.64 -20.12
CA PHE A 336 -13.73 4.39 -19.37
C PHE A 336 -14.61 3.34 -20.06
N PRO A 337 -14.04 2.23 -20.46
CA PRO A 337 -12.65 1.82 -20.33
C PRO A 337 -11.71 2.68 -21.20
N PRO A 338 -10.44 2.83 -20.79
CA PRO A 338 -9.51 3.69 -21.52
C PRO A 338 -9.15 3.06 -22.88
N THR A 339 -9.30 3.85 -23.93
CA THR A 339 -8.79 3.49 -25.27
C THR A 339 -7.40 4.09 -25.51
N LYS A 340 -7.08 5.15 -24.79
CA LYS A 340 -5.79 5.85 -24.76
C LYS A 340 -5.71 6.73 -23.53
N THR A 341 -4.51 7.03 -23.10
CA THR A 341 -4.27 8.03 -22.05
C THR A 341 -4.68 9.41 -22.54
N MET A 342 -5.49 10.11 -21.78
CA MET A 342 -5.94 11.47 -22.08
C MET A 342 -5.26 12.46 -21.14
N VAL A 343 -4.55 13.43 -21.69
CA VAL A 343 -3.83 14.46 -20.95
C VAL A 343 -4.68 15.72 -20.81
N ASN A 344 -4.89 16.17 -19.58
CA ASN A 344 -5.50 17.46 -19.30
C ASN A 344 -4.39 18.53 -19.11
N LYS A 345 -4.18 19.36 -20.13
CA LYS A 345 -3.14 20.39 -20.15
C LYS A 345 -3.45 21.60 -19.25
N ASP A 346 -4.66 21.70 -18.70
CA ASP A 346 -5.03 22.79 -17.81
C ASP A 346 -4.58 22.52 -16.35
N LEU A 347 -4.14 21.32 -16.05
CA LEU A 347 -3.56 20.98 -14.73
C LEU A 347 -2.16 21.58 -14.62
N LYS A 348 -1.87 22.21 -13.48
CA LYS A 348 -0.58 22.88 -13.20
C LYS A 348 0.27 22.09 -12.20
N GLU A 349 -0.37 21.25 -11.42
CA GLU A 349 0.27 20.44 -10.36
C GLU A 349 0.40 18.96 -10.75
N THR A 350 0.16 18.66 -12.02
CA THR A 350 0.27 17.33 -12.62
C THR A 350 0.97 17.41 -13.97
N VAL A 351 1.92 16.52 -14.20
CA VAL A 351 2.57 16.30 -15.50
C VAL A 351 2.35 14.86 -15.90
N ILE A 352 1.71 14.63 -17.04
CA ILE A 352 1.57 13.31 -17.67
C ILE A 352 2.55 13.23 -18.83
N PHE A 353 3.34 12.16 -18.89
CA PHE A 353 4.35 11.99 -19.92
C PHE A 353 3.72 11.55 -21.24
N ASP A 354 4.08 12.22 -22.31
CA ASP A 354 3.71 11.83 -23.67
C ASP A 354 4.76 10.84 -24.20
N SER A 355 4.56 9.56 -23.87
CA SER A 355 5.45 8.48 -24.30
C SER A 355 4.70 7.54 -25.24
N LYS A 356 5.33 7.23 -26.39
CA LYS A 356 4.82 6.19 -27.30
C LYS A 356 4.79 4.78 -26.66
N MET A 357 5.54 4.61 -25.58
CA MET A 357 5.57 3.37 -24.80
C MET A 357 4.56 3.35 -23.67
N LEU A 358 3.85 4.45 -23.41
CA LEU A 358 2.78 4.48 -22.41
C LEU A 358 1.56 3.71 -22.95
N PRO A 359 1.17 2.61 -22.33
CA PRO A 359 0.04 1.84 -22.79
C PRO A 359 -1.28 2.59 -22.55
N PRO A 360 -2.36 2.23 -23.28
CA PRO A 360 -3.69 2.73 -22.96
C PRO A 360 -4.05 2.35 -21.52
N GLN A 361 -4.32 3.37 -20.70
CA GLN A 361 -4.71 3.21 -19.31
C GLN A 361 -5.49 4.46 -18.89
N HIS A 362 -6.33 4.35 -17.86
CA HIS A 362 -7.02 5.52 -17.34
C HIS A 362 -6.09 6.39 -16.49
N LEU A 363 -6.44 7.66 -16.42
CA LEU A 363 -5.95 8.59 -15.41
C LEU A 363 -7.03 8.79 -14.34
N GLY A 364 -6.68 9.43 -13.26
CA GLY A 364 -7.61 9.86 -12.24
C GLY A 364 -8.56 10.94 -12.72
N TRP A 365 -9.44 11.37 -11.83
CA TRP A 365 -10.50 12.31 -12.15
C TRP A 365 -9.96 13.59 -12.83
N ASN A 366 -10.60 13.94 -13.93
CA ASN A 366 -10.24 15.10 -14.77
C ASN A 366 -8.79 15.10 -15.29
N GLY A 367 -8.22 13.93 -15.56
CA GLY A 367 -6.87 13.77 -16.10
C GLY A 367 -5.73 13.92 -15.08
N ARG A 368 -6.03 13.88 -13.79
CA ARG A 368 -5.04 13.82 -12.72
C ARG A 368 -4.32 12.49 -12.71
N LEU A 369 -3.14 12.46 -12.10
CA LEU A 369 -2.33 11.24 -12.06
C LEU A 369 -3.01 10.12 -11.27
N ASN A 370 -3.04 8.94 -11.87
CA ASN A 370 -3.36 7.64 -11.30
C ASN A 370 -2.76 6.55 -12.19
N GLY A 371 -2.99 5.30 -11.84
CA GLY A 371 -2.56 4.14 -12.62
C GLY A 371 -3.66 3.08 -12.77
N PRO A 372 -3.41 2.01 -13.54
CA PRO A 372 -4.42 0.98 -13.81
C PRO A 372 -4.89 0.21 -12.58
N ALA A 373 -4.13 0.24 -11.49
CA ALA A 373 -4.52 -0.36 -10.21
C ALA A 373 -5.39 0.56 -9.33
N ASP A 374 -5.60 1.81 -9.74
CA ASP A 374 -6.25 2.83 -8.92
C ASP A 374 -7.63 3.22 -9.45
N LEU A 375 -8.45 3.88 -8.63
CA LEU A 375 -9.78 4.31 -9.02
C LEU A 375 -9.73 5.57 -9.88
N ASN A 376 -10.46 5.59 -10.99
CA ASN A 376 -10.51 6.73 -11.92
C ASN A 376 -11.32 7.93 -11.40
N THR A 377 -12.03 7.78 -10.28
CA THR A 377 -12.83 8.85 -9.63
C THR A 377 -12.02 9.73 -8.68
N VAL A 378 -10.76 9.39 -8.47
CA VAL A 378 -9.84 10.06 -7.53
C VAL A 378 -8.48 10.32 -8.20
N SER A 379 -7.49 10.74 -7.46
CA SER A 379 -6.09 10.87 -7.90
C SER A 379 -5.16 10.50 -6.76
N CYS A 380 -3.87 10.29 -7.04
CA CYS A 380 -2.87 9.99 -6.03
C CYS A 380 -2.96 10.96 -4.83
N VAL A 381 -2.84 12.27 -5.08
CA VAL A 381 -2.88 13.27 -4.00
C VAL A 381 -4.26 13.36 -3.35
N ALA A 382 -5.37 13.31 -4.13
CA ALA A 382 -6.72 13.44 -3.58
C ALA A 382 -7.08 12.27 -2.65
N CYS A 383 -6.63 11.07 -2.96
CA CYS A 383 -6.77 9.93 -2.07
C CYS A 383 -5.85 10.06 -0.85
N HIS A 384 -4.56 10.30 -1.06
CA HIS A 384 -3.56 10.31 0.00
C HIS A 384 -3.70 11.45 1.00
N ASN A 385 -4.29 12.59 0.63
CA ASN A 385 -4.53 13.70 1.57
C ASN A 385 -5.59 13.38 2.64
N THR A 386 -6.39 12.32 2.45
CA THR A 386 -7.36 11.84 3.46
C THR A 386 -6.73 10.94 4.51
N ALA A 387 -5.42 10.64 4.41
CA ALA A 387 -4.71 9.74 5.31
C ALA A 387 -4.59 10.32 6.72
N GLN A 388 -5.24 9.68 7.67
CA GLN A 388 -5.33 10.15 9.07
C GLN A 388 -5.65 8.99 10.02
N TYR A 389 -5.44 9.19 11.31
CA TYR A 389 -5.80 8.24 12.34
C TYR A 389 -6.57 8.91 13.49
N PRO A 390 -7.73 8.39 13.96
CA PRO A 390 -8.52 7.35 13.26
C PRO A 390 -8.94 7.79 11.85
N GLN A 391 -9.18 6.80 10.95
CA GLN A 391 -9.66 7.12 9.60
C GLN A 391 -11.11 7.62 9.70
N ALA A 392 -11.31 8.91 9.46
CA ALA A 392 -12.59 9.59 9.63
C ALA A 392 -13.16 10.17 8.33
N THR A 393 -12.46 9.97 7.20
CA THR A 393 -12.87 10.47 5.89
C THR A 393 -12.81 9.31 4.89
N SER A 394 -13.79 9.19 4.01
CA SER A 394 -13.72 8.25 2.89
C SER A 394 -12.49 8.52 2.02
N LEU A 395 -11.96 7.49 1.40
CA LEU A 395 -10.81 7.60 0.49
C LEU A 395 -11.16 8.28 -0.83
N VAL A 396 -12.43 8.21 -1.20
CA VAL A 396 -12.95 8.70 -2.48
C VAL A 396 -14.25 9.47 -2.27
N PRO A 397 -14.57 10.44 -3.14
CA PRO A 397 -15.76 11.28 -2.98
C PRO A 397 -17.09 10.54 -3.17
N ASP A 398 -17.07 9.39 -3.83
CA ASP A 398 -18.22 8.52 -4.08
C ASP A 398 -18.14 7.18 -3.33
N GLY A 399 -17.30 7.11 -2.31
CA GLY A 399 -17.08 5.91 -1.51
C GLY A 399 -18.00 5.79 -0.30
N ALA A 400 -17.72 4.80 0.54
CA ALA A 400 -18.40 4.63 1.81
C ALA A 400 -17.95 5.68 2.84
N ALA A 401 -18.89 6.19 3.61
CA ALA A 401 -18.57 7.01 4.78
C ALA A 401 -17.87 6.17 5.86
N PRO A 402 -17.11 6.80 6.76
CA PRO A 402 -16.37 6.08 7.82
C PRO A 402 -17.26 5.25 8.77
N ASP A 403 -18.51 5.60 8.90
CA ASP A 403 -19.53 4.90 9.68
C ASP A 403 -20.17 3.71 8.92
N GLY A 404 -19.70 3.43 7.71
CA GLY A 404 -20.22 2.37 6.84
C GLY A 404 -21.43 2.78 6.00
N GLY A 405 -21.89 4.02 6.11
CA GLY A 405 -22.91 4.57 5.21
C GLY A 405 -22.37 4.82 3.80
N LEU A 406 -23.23 4.80 2.80
CA LEU A 406 -22.86 5.27 1.46
C LEU A 406 -22.94 6.79 1.43
N LEU A 407 -21.87 7.43 0.96
CA LEU A 407 -21.96 8.85 0.61
C LEU A 407 -22.93 9.00 -0.56
N PRO A 408 -23.81 10.00 -0.54
CA PRO A 408 -24.61 10.30 -1.70
C PRO A 408 -23.65 10.59 -2.86
N PRO A 409 -23.94 10.06 -4.08
CA PRO A 409 -23.08 10.30 -5.22
C PRO A 409 -23.03 11.80 -5.51
N ALA A 410 -21.95 12.44 -5.14
CA ALA A 410 -21.72 13.82 -5.47
C ALA A 410 -21.49 13.95 -6.98
N GLN A 411 -22.03 15.00 -7.58
CA GLN A 411 -21.75 15.29 -8.98
C GLN A 411 -20.27 15.69 -9.12
N GLY A 412 -19.57 15.06 -10.07
CA GLY A 412 -18.17 15.39 -10.35
C GLY A 412 -17.97 16.89 -10.59
N GLY A 413 -17.04 17.51 -9.87
CA GLY A 413 -16.75 18.93 -9.90
C GLY A 413 -17.66 19.81 -9.01
N SER A 414 -18.65 19.25 -8.32
CA SER A 414 -19.41 19.96 -7.30
C SER A 414 -18.52 20.38 -6.10
N GLU A 415 -19.01 21.29 -5.26
CA GLU A 415 -18.28 21.68 -4.04
C GLU A 415 -18.02 20.49 -3.12
N GLU A 416 -19.00 19.58 -3.02
CA GLU A 416 -18.87 18.35 -2.23
C GLU A 416 -17.76 17.45 -2.78
N TRP A 417 -17.78 17.20 -4.10
CA TRP A 417 -16.74 16.43 -4.78
C TRP A 417 -15.35 17.04 -4.59
N MET A 418 -15.23 18.36 -4.74
CA MET A 418 -13.97 19.09 -4.68
C MET A 418 -13.36 19.17 -3.28
N LYS A 419 -14.07 18.74 -2.23
CA LYS A 419 -13.47 18.62 -0.88
C LYS A 419 -12.28 17.65 -0.87
N TRP A 420 -12.32 16.58 -1.64
CA TRP A 420 -11.20 15.66 -1.78
C TRP A 420 -10.04 16.25 -2.57
N PHE A 421 -10.32 17.15 -3.48
CA PHE A 421 -9.33 17.78 -4.35
C PHE A 421 -8.76 19.09 -3.81
N GLN A 422 -8.90 19.33 -2.51
CA GLN A 422 -8.19 20.44 -1.86
C GLN A 422 -6.72 20.08 -1.63
N ASN A 423 -5.84 21.06 -1.65
CA ASN A 423 -4.46 20.87 -1.24
C ASN A 423 -4.33 20.97 0.27
N VAL A 424 -4.07 19.85 0.91
CA VAL A 424 -3.77 19.73 2.32
C VAL A 424 -2.27 19.86 2.52
N ASP A 425 -1.84 20.64 3.49
CA ASP A 425 -0.42 20.79 3.83
C ASP A 425 0.11 19.51 4.55
N CYS A 426 1.36 19.11 4.26
CA CYS A 426 1.98 17.96 4.90
C CYS A 426 1.87 18.00 6.42
N GLY A 427 1.72 16.85 7.04
CA GLY A 427 1.51 16.73 8.49
C GLY A 427 0.18 17.28 8.99
N THR A 428 -0.77 17.62 8.10
CA THR A 428 -2.12 18.07 8.47
C THR A 428 -3.14 17.00 8.10
N SER A 429 -4.11 16.74 8.98
CA SER A 429 -5.25 15.87 8.70
C SER A 429 -6.41 16.66 8.09
N MET A 430 -7.19 16.06 7.19
CA MET A 430 -8.44 16.66 6.68
C MET A 430 -9.45 16.90 7.79
N ASN A 431 -9.55 15.98 8.75
CA ASN A 431 -10.38 16.18 9.94
C ASN A 431 -9.50 16.63 11.10
N PRO A 432 -9.70 17.87 11.63
CA PRO A 432 -8.88 18.42 12.71
C PRO A 432 -8.91 17.60 14.03
N GLN A 433 -9.91 16.75 14.21
CA GLN A 433 -10.06 15.89 15.40
C GLN A 433 -9.24 14.60 15.32
N THR A 434 -8.57 14.33 14.20
CA THR A 434 -7.72 13.17 13.98
C THR A 434 -6.25 13.56 13.94
N TYR A 435 -5.37 12.58 13.93
CA TYR A 435 -3.94 12.77 13.72
C TYR A 435 -3.60 12.55 12.25
N SER A 436 -2.81 13.44 11.68
CA SER A 436 -2.28 13.25 10.33
C SER A 436 -1.34 12.04 10.30
N THR A 437 -1.45 11.23 9.25
CA THR A 437 -0.42 10.25 8.88
C THR A 437 0.41 10.73 7.69
N ASP A 438 0.41 12.03 7.48
CA ASP A 438 1.26 12.74 6.52
C ASP A 438 1.25 12.10 5.12
N PHE A 439 0.06 12.00 4.54
CA PHE A 439 -0.20 11.37 3.23
C PHE A 439 0.05 9.86 3.16
N SER A 440 0.40 9.19 4.25
CA SER A 440 0.62 7.75 4.22
C SER A 440 -0.60 6.95 4.66
N PHE A 441 -1.33 6.39 3.69
CA PHE A 441 -2.38 5.43 3.98
C PHE A 441 -1.85 4.17 4.65
N GLN A 442 -0.69 3.70 4.24
CA GLN A 442 -0.10 2.52 4.82
C GLN A 442 0.10 2.69 6.34
N VAL A 443 0.49 3.88 6.77
CA VAL A 443 0.62 4.18 8.20
C VAL A 443 -0.74 4.32 8.88
N ALA A 444 -1.72 4.97 8.23
CA ALA A 444 -3.08 5.07 8.76
C ALA A 444 -3.68 3.67 8.99
N ILE A 445 -3.57 2.79 7.99
CA ILE A 445 -4.01 1.40 8.06
C ILE A 445 -3.25 0.63 9.14
N ALA A 446 -1.93 0.78 9.22
CA ALA A 446 -1.10 0.11 10.23
C ALA A 446 -1.52 0.46 11.66
N LEU A 447 -1.75 1.74 11.94
CA LEU A 447 -2.25 2.21 13.23
C LEU A 447 -3.67 1.69 13.51
N GLN A 448 -4.56 1.78 12.54
CA GLN A 448 -5.93 1.29 12.67
C GLN A 448 -5.96 -0.20 12.98
N ASN A 449 -5.19 -1.00 12.26
CA ASN A 449 -5.06 -2.43 12.47
C ASN A 449 -4.48 -2.76 13.85
N PHE A 450 -3.41 -2.06 14.25
CA PHE A 450 -2.83 -2.26 15.58
C PHE A 450 -3.85 -2.04 16.69
N PHE A 451 -4.54 -0.91 16.69
CA PHE A 451 -5.49 -0.59 17.75
C PHE A 451 -6.74 -1.45 17.70
N ASN A 452 -7.23 -1.82 16.51
CA ASN A 452 -8.34 -2.76 16.37
C ASN A 452 -7.98 -4.14 16.95
N VAL A 453 -6.83 -4.69 16.59
CA VAL A 453 -6.35 -5.97 17.11
C VAL A 453 -6.15 -5.90 18.63
N LYS A 454 -5.56 -4.81 19.14
CA LYS A 454 -5.40 -4.60 20.58
C LYS A 454 -6.74 -4.59 21.33
N ASN A 455 -7.75 -3.93 20.79
CA ASN A 455 -9.08 -3.86 21.40
C ASN A 455 -9.76 -5.24 21.43
N VAL A 456 -9.71 -5.98 20.32
CA VAL A 456 -10.24 -7.35 20.25
C VAL A 456 -9.52 -8.27 21.23
N MET A 457 -8.22 -8.12 21.39
CA MET A 457 -7.42 -8.93 22.31
C MET A 457 -7.70 -8.64 23.78
N GLN A 458 -8.07 -7.42 24.12
CA GLN A 458 -8.45 -7.07 25.49
C GLN A 458 -9.81 -7.65 25.86
N GLN A 459 -10.64 -8.00 24.90
CA GLN A 459 -12.03 -8.45 25.11
C GLN A 459 -12.22 -9.99 25.12
N GLY A 460 -11.20 -10.83 24.85
CA GLY A 460 -11.37 -12.27 24.71
C GLY A 460 -10.19 -13.16 25.10
N SER A 461 -10.41 -14.48 25.10
CA SER A 461 -9.42 -15.56 25.38
C SER A 461 -8.15 -15.51 24.49
N TRP A 462 -8.17 -14.72 23.48
CA TRP A 462 -7.12 -14.35 22.54
C TRP A 462 -5.94 -13.61 23.17
N ALA A 463 -6.20 -12.84 24.24
CA ALA A 463 -5.18 -12.07 24.93
C ALA A 463 -4.01 -12.94 25.43
N SER A 464 -4.26 -14.22 25.76
CA SER A 464 -3.22 -15.13 26.24
C SER A 464 -2.33 -15.69 25.12
N GLN A 465 -2.89 -16.07 23.99
CA GLN A 465 -2.13 -16.63 22.85
C GLN A 465 -1.28 -15.57 22.15
N TYR A 466 -1.84 -14.37 22.00
CA TYR A 466 -1.10 -13.27 21.37
C TYR A 466 -0.05 -12.67 22.31
N LYS A 467 -0.32 -12.53 23.59
CA LYS A 467 0.72 -12.15 24.57
C LYS A 467 1.88 -13.14 24.60
N ALA A 468 1.63 -14.41 24.29
CA ALA A 468 2.70 -15.40 24.13
C ALA A 468 3.51 -15.17 22.84
N ALA A 469 2.85 -14.78 21.74
CA ALA A 469 3.50 -14.52 20.46
C ALA A 469 4.31 -13.21 20.43
N ILE A 470 3.91 -12.19 21.22
CA ILE A 470 4.62 -10.89 21.32
C ILE A 470 5.48 -10.74 22.57
N LYS A 471 5.73 -11.82 23.33
CA LYS A 471 6.68 -11.74 24.44
C LYS A 471 8.04 -11.33 23.88
N PRO A 472 8.65 -10.24 24.39
CA PRO A 472 10.04 -9.91 24.04
C PRO A 472 10.88 -11.14 24.38
N VAL A 473 11.63 -11.65 23.41
CA VAL A 473 12.70 -12.61 23.72
C VAL A 473 13.59 -11.92 24.73
N ALA A 474 13.63 -12.44 25.96
CA ALA A 474 14.48 -11.91 27.00
C ALA A 474 15.89 -11.81 26.42
N ARG A 475 16.46 -10.61 26.41
CA ARG A 475 17.84 -10.39 26.02
C ARG A 475 18.70 -11.29 26.91
N GLY A 476 19.15 -12.41 26.36
CA GLY A 476 20.18 -13.20 27.00
C GLY A 476 21.36 -12.27 27.28
N ARG A 477 21.61 -11.99 28.54
CA ARG A 477 22.85 -11.38 28.95
C ARG A 477 23.96 -12.33 28.50
N THR A 478 24.67 -11.98 27.45
CA THR A 478 25.96 -12.58 27.17
C THR A 478 26.86 -12.17 28.37
N ALA A 479 27.24 -13.16 29.15
CA ALA A 479 28.24 -12.99 30.16
C ALA A 479 29.53 -12.43 29.51
N PRO A 480 30.21 -11.45 30.11
CA PRO A 480 31.48 -10.97 29.59
C PRO A 480 32.50 -12.14 29.60
N PRO A 481 33.38 -12.19 28.59
CA PRO A 481 34.42 -13.23 28.58
C PRO A 481 35.27 -13.13 29.80
N THR A 482 35.38 -14.22 30.57
CA THR A 482 36.31 -14.39 31.65
C THR A 482 37.72 -14.22 31.11
N LYS A 483 38.43 -13.18 31.57
CA LYS A 483 39.88 -13.05 31.36
C LYS A 483 40.55 -14.27 31.98
N GLN A 484 41.16 -15.08 31.18
CA GLN A 484 42.22 -15.98 31.63
C GLN A 484 43.43 -15.08 31.98
N GLN A 485 43.82 -15.09 33.23
CA GLN A 485 45.14 -14.58 33.70
C GLN A 485 46.18 -15.68 33.54
N PRO A 486 47.43 -15.27 33.37
CA PRO A 486 48.54 -16.09 32.87
C PRO A 486 48.98 -17.26 33.77
#